data_728855b778d237ece30c7213ea4bab31
#
_entry.id   728855b778d237ece30c7213ea4bab31
#
_cell.length_a   1.000
_cell.length_b   1.000
_cell.length_c   1.000
_cell.angle_alpha   90.00
_cell.angle_beta   90.00
_cell.angle_gamma   90.00
#
_symmetry.space_group_name_H-M   'P 1'
#
loop_
_entity.id
_entity.type
_entity.pdbx_description
1 polymer ?
#
loop_
_entity_poly.entity_id
_entity_poly.type
_entity_poly.pdbx_seq_one_letter_code
_entity_poly.pdbx_strand_id
1 'polypeptide(L)' 'MKNIPAFPNNFTIEKFQGMTLRDYFAAKALQALISEPSLTATMDEFANRAYQIADAMMVERLK' A
#
# COMPACT_ATOMS: atom_id res chain seq x y z
N MET A 1 1.78 0.07 -14.04
CA MET A 1 2.82 0.47 -13.07
C MET A 1 3.63 -0.74 -12.66
N LYS A 2 4.95 -0.60 -12.69
CA LYS A 2 5.82 -1.72 -12.35
C LYS A 2 5.73 -2.05 -10.86
N ASN A 3 5.77 -3.34 -10.55
CA ASN A 3 5.87 -3.80 -9.18
C ASN A 3 7.33 -3.71 -8.73
N ILE A 4 7.56 -2.91 -7.72
CA ILE A 4 8.88 -2.69 -7.16
C ILE A 4 8.89 -3.32 -5.78
N PRO A 5 9.92 -4.13 -5.45
CA PRO A 5 9.99 -4.70 -4.11
C PRO A 5 9.98 -3.63 -3.04
N ALA A 6 9.25 -3.87 -1.98
CA ALA A 6 9.13 -2.91 -0.88
C ALA A 6 10.44 -2.76 -0.11
N PHE A 7 11.25 -3.83 -0.06
CA PHE A 7 12.48 -3.86 0.71
C PHE A 7 13.65 -4.23 -0.18
N PRO A 8 14.86 -3.70 0.10
CA PRO A 8 16.06 -4.11 -0.63
C PRO A 8 16.34 -5.59 -0.44
N ASN A 9 17.06 -6.19 -1.38
CA ASN A 9 17.37 -7.63 -1.33
C ASN A 9 18.10 -8.03 -0.06
N ASN A 10 18.93 -7.14 0.49
CA ASN A 10 19.69 -7.41 1.69
C ASN A 10 18.90 -7.13 2.97
N PHE A 11 17.65 -6.72 2.83
CA PHE A 11 16.78 -6.44 3.95
C PHE A 11 15.45 -7.14 3.71
N THR A 12 15.48 -8.46 3.75
CA THR A 12 14.28 -9.26 3.51
C THR A 12 13.76 -9.78 4.83
N ILE A 13 12.54 -9.38 5.17
CA ILE A 13 11.81 -9.97 6.27
C ILE A 13 10.95 -11.04 5.65
N GLU A 14 11.15 -12.28 6.08
CA GLU A 14 10.56 -13.44 5.43
C GLU A 14 9.05 -13.31 5.19
N LYS A 15 8.32 -12.82 6.18
CA LYS A 15 6.87 -12.68 6.06
C LYS A 15 6.43 -11.62 5.05
N PHE A 16 7.34 -10.77 4.62
CA PHE A 16 7.07 -9.74 3.60
C PHE A 16 7.65 -10.11 2.24
N GLN A 17 8.23 -11.28 2.13
CA GLN A 17 8.81 -11.72 0.88
C GLN A 17 7.73 -11.78 -0.19
N GLY A 18 8.02 -11.19 -1.35
CA GLY A 18 7.05 -11.09 -2.43
C GLY A 18 6.18 -9.85 -2.42
N MET A 19 6.22 -9.07 -1.34
CA MET A 19 5.48 -7.82 -1.29
C MET A 19 6.13 -6.78 -2.20
N THR A 20 5.31 -6.11 -3.00
CA THR A 20 5.77 -5.00 -3.82
C THR A 20 5.67 -3.68 -3.04
N LEU A 21 6.34 -2.65 -3.55
CA LEU A 21 6.24 -1.32 -2.97
C LEU A 21 4.80 -0.80 -3.01
N ARG A 22 4.09 -1.11 -4.09
CA ARG A 22 2.67 -0.76 -4.21
C ARG A 22 1.85 -1.40 -3.10
N ASP A 23 2.08 -2.68 -2.85
CA ASP A 23 1.38 -3.40 -1.78
C ASP A 23 1.71 -2.81 -0.41
N TYR A 24 2.96 -2.44 -0.20
CA TYR A 24 3.39 -1.83 1.06
C TYR A 24 2.67 -0.51 1.31
N PHE A 25 2.62 0.37 0.30
CA PHE A 25 1.92 1.64 0.42
C PHE A 25 0.42 1.42 0.63
N ALA A 26 -0.16 0.44 -0.06
CA ALA A 26 -1.58 0.13 0.11
C ALA A 26 -1.87 -0.34 1.55
N ALA A 27 -0.99 -1.16 2.11
CA ALA A 27 -1.16 -1.64 3.49
C ALA A 27 -1.12 -0.48 4.49
N LYS A 28 -0.20 0.46 4.29
CA LYS A 28 -0.11 1.63 5.17
C LYS A 28 -1.32 2.53 5.03
N ALA A 29 -1.78 2.75 3.80
CA ALA A 29 -2.98 3.54 3.55
C ALA A 29 -4.22 2.88 4.15
N LEU A 30 -4.33 1.57 4.01
CA LEU A 30 -5.46 0.82 4.56
C LEU A 30 -5.51 0.96 6.07
N GLN A 31 -4.38 0.86 6.73
CA GLN A 31 -4.29 1.00 8.16
C GLN A 31 -4.80 2.36 8.62
N ALA A 32 -4.41 3.42 7.91
CA ALA A 32 -4.84 4.77 8.22
C ALA A 32 -6.35 4.95 7.98
N LEU A 33 -6.86 4.40 6.88
CA LEU A 33 -8.28 4.50 6.54
C LEU A 33 -9.16 3.81 7.58
N ILE A 34 -8.76 2.62 7.99
CA ILE A 34 -9.52 1.84 8.97
C ILE A 34 -9.48 2.51 10.34
N SER A 35 -8.40 3.21 10.64
CA SER A 35 -8.23 3.86 11.93
C SER A 35 -9.08 5.13 12.09
N GLU A 36 -9.65 5.64 11.00
CA GLU A 36 -10.43 6.89 11.05
C GLU A 36 -11.87 6.56 11.46
N PRO A 37 -12.30 6.97 12.66
CA PRO A 37 -13.63 6.60 13.14
C PRO A 37 -14.78 7.24 12.38
N SER A 38 -14.53 8.34 11.67
CA SER A 38 -15.57 9.01 10.90
C SER A 38 -15.76 8.38 9.52
N LEU A 39 -14.86 7.51 9.10
CA LEU A 39 -14.99 6.82 7.81
C LEU A 39 -15.74 5.52 7.98
N THR A 40 -16.81 5.39 7.21
CA THR A 40 -17.57 4.13 7.13
C THR A 40 -17.58 3.68 5.68
N ALA A 41 -17.14 2.46 5.45
CA ALA A 41 -17.08 1.90 4.11
C ALA A 41 -17.03 0.39 4.20
N THR A 42 -17.34 -0.26 3.09
CA THR A 42 -17.20 -1.71 3.02
C THR A 42 -15.71 -2.08 2.92
N MET A 43 -15.41 -3.35 3.16
CA MET A 43 -14.05 -3.86 3.02
C MET A 43 -13.51 -3.62 1.61
N ASP A 44 -14.37 -3.85 0.60
CA ASP A 44 -13.97 -3.65 -0.80
C ASP A 44 -13.65 -2.20 -1.08
N GLU A 45 -14.42 -1.28 -0.52
CA GLU A 45 -14.18 0.14 -0.68
C GLU A 45 -12.88 0.57 -0.03
N PHE A 46 -12.60 0.09 1.18
CA PHE A 46 -11.35 0.38 1.85
C PHE A 46 -10.16 -0.13 1.04
N ALA A 47 -10.25 -1.37 0.56
CA ALA A 47 -9.17 -1.95 -0.24
C ALA A 47 -8.95 -1.16 -1.52
N ASN A 48 -10.03 -0.78 -2.20
CA ASN A 48 -9.94 -0.02 -3.43
C ASN A 48 -9.29 1.34 -3.19
N ARG A 49 -9.72 2.05 -2.15
CA ARG A 49 -9.14 3.35 -1.79
C ARG A 49 -7.66 3.22 -1.43
N ALA A 50 -7.30 2.16 -0.71
CA ALA A 50 -5.92 1.93 -0.33
C ALA A 50 -5.01 1.82 -1.56
N TYR A 51 -5.44 1.05 -2.57
CA TYR A 51 -4.66 0.90 -3.79
C TYR A 51 -4.67 2.15 -4.64
N GLN A 52 -5.74 2.92 -4.64
CA GLN A 52 -5.77 4.21 -5.33
C GLN A 52 -4.73 5.15 -4.73
N ILE A 53 -4.62 5.19 -3.41
CA ILE A 53 -3.62 6.00 -2.72
C ILE A 53 -2.22 5.48 -3.05
N ALA A 54 -2.03 4.17 -3.03
CA ALA A 54 -0.75 3.56 -3.36
C ALA A 54 -0.32 3.93 -4.77
N ASP A 55 -1.23 3.88 -5.73
CA ASP A 55 -0.94 4.23 -7.11
C ASP A 55 -0.55 5.70 -7.24
N ALA A 56 -1.24 6.58 -6.54
CA ALA A 56 -0.91 8.00 -6.52
C ALA A 56 0.49 8.22 -5.94
N MET A 57 0.84 7.51 -4.88
CA MET A 57 2.16 7.60 -4.29
C MET A 57 3.25 7.10 -5.24
N MET A 58 2.97 6.03 -5.97
CA MET A 58 3.92 5.50 -6.95
C MET A 58 4.19 6.50 -8.05
N VAL A 59 3.16 7.21 -8.49
CA VAL A 59 3.32 8.27 -9.51
C VAL A 59 4.15 9.43 -8.97
N GLU A 60 3.88 9.86 -7.75
CA GLU A 60 4.62 10.96 -7.13
C GLU A 60 6.11 10.64 -6.99
N ARG A 61 6.44 9.38 -6.73
CA ARG A 61 7.85 8.96 -6.63
C ARG A 61 8.63 9.19 -7.92
N LEU A 62 7.94 9.22 -9.06
CA LEU A 62 8.59 9.39 -10.36
C LEU A 62 8.88 10.86 -10.70
N LYS A 63 8.38 11.77 -9.92
CA LYS A 63 8.61 13.21 -10.12
C LYS A 63 9.87 13.70 -9.36
#